data_cd145fadb5f3f00eff8a83b4ddab3872
#
_entry.id   cd145fadb5f3f00eff8a83b4ddab3872
#
_cell.length_a   1.000
_cell.length_b   1.000
_cell.length_c   1.000
_cell.angle_alpha   90.00
_cell.angle_beta   90.00
_cell.angle_gamma   90.00
#
_symmetry.space_group_name_H-M   'P 1'
#
loop_
_entity.id
_entity.type
_entity.pdbx_description
1 polymer ?
#
loop_
_entity_poly.entity_id
_entity_poly.type
_entity_poly.pdbx_seq_one_letter_code
_entity_poly.pdbx_strand_id
1 'polypeptide(L)'
;QFAVLREALHIVDIGAATIEDVDTVLKAGMGLRYAALGPFGVADFGGLDTFDHINTYLNAELDDSKVGNKRLHEMVEAGKLGVKSGQGFYDYSGDKADEAIRERDRMYIELAKVLYFNKK
;
A
#
# COMPACT_ATOMS: atom_id res chain seq x y z
N GLN A 1 4.82 -5.17 -4.75
CA GLN A 1 4.02 -5.24 -3.53
C GLN A 1 4.89 -5.19 -2.28
N PHE A 2 5.91 -6.04 -2.18
CA PHE A 2 6.79 -6.07 -0.99
C PHE A 2 7.71 -4.86 -0.90
N ALA A 3 8.13 -4.27 -2.02
CA ALA A 3 8.88 -3.02 -2.01
C ALA A 3 8.05 -1.86 -1.45
N VAL A 4 6.77 -1.79 -1.81
CA VAL A 4 5.84 -0.80 -1.27
C VAL A 4 5.63 -1.01 0.23
N LEU A 5 5.44 -2.24 0.68
CA LEU A 5 5.26 -2.54 2.10
C LEU A 5 6.52 -2.20 2.91
N ARG A 6 7.71 -2.50 2.38
CA ARG A 6 8.99 -2.17 3.03
C ARG A 6 9.10 -0.66 3.29
N GLU A 7 8.82 0.15 2.27
CA GLU A 7 8.87 1.61 2.39
C GLU A 7 7.77 2.14 3.32
N ALA A 8 6.54 1.59 3.24
CA ALA A 8 5.44 1.96 4.12
C ALA A 8 5.77 1.71 5.60
N LEU A 9 6.33 0.56 5.92
CA LEU A 9 6.77 0.23 7.28
C LEU A 9 7.89 1.18 7.75
N HIS A 10 8.84 1.51 6.88
CA HIS A 10 9.91 2.46 7.19
C HIS A 10 9.36 3.84 7.56
N ILE A 11 8.41 4.35 6.78
CA ILE A 11 7.77 5.66 7.03
C ILE A 11 7.09 5.68 8.41
N VAL A 12 6.42 4.60 8.79
CA VAL A 12 5.78 4.47 10.11
C VAL A 12 6.84 4.34 11.21
N ASP A 13 7.87 3.53 11.00
CA ASP A 13 8.91 3.27 12.00
C ASP A 13 9.74 4.52 12.34
N ILE A 14 9.98 5.41 11.38
CA ILE A 14 10.64 6.70 11.63
C ILE A 14 9.70 7.77 12.18
N GLY A 15 8.42 7.46 12.37
CA GLY A 15 7.42 8.39 12.91
C GLY A 15 6.94 9.48 11.97
N ALA A 16 7.17 9.34 10.66
CA ALA A 16 6.78 10.34 9.67
C ALA A 16 5.27 10.36 9.41
N ALA A 17 4.60 9.23 9.52
CA ALA A 17 3.15 9.10 9.34
C ALA A 17 2.59 7.91 10.12
N THR A 18 1.28 7.89 10.32
CA THR A 18 0.58 6.73 10.88
C THR A 18 0.32 5.67 9.81
N ILE A 19 -0.07 4.48 10.22
CA ILE A 19 -0.48 3.39 9.31
C ILE A 19 -1.66 3.86 8.43
N GLU A 20 -2.65 4.50 9.05
CA GLU A 20 -3.84 5.02 8.37
C GLU A 20 -3.48 6.10 7.35
N ASP A 21 -2.56 6.99 7.69
CA ASP A 21 -2.09 8.05 6.79
C ASP A 21 -1.41 7.48 5.55
N VAL A 22 -0.53 6.50 5.73
CA VAL A 22 0.16 5.83 4.62
C VAL A 22 -0.84 5.16 3.69
N ASP A 23 -1.79 4.40 4.23
CA ASP A 23 -2.84 3.75 3.43
C ASP A 23 -3.69 4.78 2.68
N THR A 24 -4.08 5.86 3.34
CA THR A 24 -4.88 6.93 2.73
C THR A 24 -4.16 7.59 1.56
N VAL A 25 -2.90 7.97 1.76
CA VAL A 25 -2.07 8.61 0.71
C VAL A 25 -1.88 7.67 -0.47
N LEU A 26 -1.61 6.38 -0.22
CA LEU A 26 -1.44 5.41 -1.31
C LEU A 26 -2.74 5.18 -2.06
N LYS A 27 -3.87 5.03 -1.37
CA LYS A 27 -5.16 4.81 -2.03
C LYS A 27 -5.60 6.02 -2.87
N ALA A 28 -5.53 7.22 -2.31
CA ALA A 28 -6.02 8.43 -2.96
C ALA A 28 -5.04 9.04 -3.97
N GLY A 29 -3.77 8.71 -3.87
CA GLY A 29 -2.71 9.26 -4.70
C GLY A 29 -2.14 8.25 -5.68
N MET A 30 -1.03 7.62 -5.30
CA MET A 30 -0.28 6.70 -6.16
C MET A 30 -1.13 5.52 -6.63
N GLY A 31 -1.94 4.92 -5.76
CA GLY A 31 -2.75 3.76 -6.09
C GLY A 31 -3.78 4.06 -7.18
N LEU A 32 -4.43 5.22 -7.11
CA LEU A 32 -5.38 5.67 -8.14
C LEU A 32 -4.69 5.82 -9.50
N ARG A 33 -3.53 6.49 -9.52
CA ARG A 33 -2.76 6.69 -10.76
C ARG A 33 -2.25 5.37 -11.34
N TYR A 34 -1.75 4.48 -10.49
CA TYR A 34 -1.20 3.19 -10.93
C TYR A 34 -2.29 2.24 -11.44
N ALA A 35 -3.49 2.31 -10.89
CA ALA A 35 -4.62 1.56 -11.41
C ALA A 35 -4.98 1.96 -12.85
N ALA A 36 -4.84 3.23 -13.19
CA ALA A 36 -5.16 3.76 -14.51
C ALA A 36 -4.01 3.61 -15.52
N LEU A 37 -2.77 3.90 -15.11
CA LEU A 37 -1.63 4.04 -16.04
C LEU A 37 -0.49 3.05 -15.78
N GLY A 38 -0.37 2.54 -14.55
CA GLY A 38 0.82 1.81 -14.13
C GLY A 38 2.04 2.74 -13.89
N PRO A 39 3.15 2.20 -13.36
CA PRO A 39 4.30 3.03 -12.95
C PRO A 39 5.01 3.72 -14.10
N PHE A 40 5.18 3.06 -15.22
CA PHE A 40 5.84 3.64 -16.38
C PHE A 40 4.98 4.72 -17.05
N GLY A 41 3.68 4.46 -17.18
CA GLY A 41 2.74 5.46 -17.70
C GLY A 41 2.70 6.71 -16.81
N VAL A 42 2.67 6.55 -15.50
CA VAL A 42 2.74 7.69 -14.57
C VAL A 42 4.02 8.49 -14.76
N ALA A 43 5.16 7.82 -14.93
CA ALA A 43 6.43 8.50 -15.17
C ALA A 43 6.42 9.27 -16.50
N ASP A 44 5.89 8.67 -17.57
CA ASP A 44 5.76 9.35 -18.88
C ASP A 44 4.92 10.63 -18.78
N PHE A 45 3.79 10.56 -18.09
CA PHE A 45 2.92 11.74 -17.91
C PHE A 45 3.52 12.79 -16.98
N GLY A 46 4.37 12.40 -16.04
CA GLY A 46 5.05 13.33 -15.12
C GLY A 46 6.32 13.97 -15.69
N GLY A 47 6.81 13.44 -16.82
CA GLY A 47 8.07 13.86 -17.44
C GLY A 47 9.25 13.05 -16.97
N LEU A 48 9.88 12.32 -17.87
CA LEU A 48 11.01 11.44 -17.53
C LEU A 48 12.22 12.22 -17.02
N ASP A 49 12.43 13.43 -17.49
CA ASP A 49 13.47 14.35 -17.00
C ASP A 49 13.24 14.72 -15.52
N THR A 50 12.00 14.99 -15.14
CA THR A 50 11.63 15.25 -13.75
C THR A 50 11.84 14.01 -12.88
N PHE A 51 11.40 12.83 -13.36
CA PHE A 51 11.59 11.58 -12.65
C PHE A 51 13.07 11.20 -12.50
N ASP A 52 13.87 11.39 -13.54
CA ASP A 52 15.31 11.15 -13.48
C ASP A 52 15.99 12.04 -12.44
N HIS A 53 15.70 13.34 -12.47
CA HIS A 53 16.23 14.29 -11.50
C HIS A 53 15.89 13.90 -10.04
N ILE A 54 14.62 13.59 -9.78
CA ILE A 54 14.16 13.19 -8.44
C ILE A 54 14.80 11.86 -8.03
N ASN A 55 14.84 10.90 -8.93
CA ASN A 55 15.42 9.58 -8.70
C ASN A 55 16.90 9.67 -8.27
N THR A 56 17.65 10.62 -8.81
CA THR A 56 19.07 10.82 -8.53
C THR A 56 19.36 11.08 -7.05
N TYR A 57 18.48 11.80 -6.35
CA TYR A 57 18.70 12.11 -4.93
C TYR A 57 17.79 11.31 -3.99
N LEU A 58 16.55 10.99 -4.43
CA LEU A 58 15.55 10.38 -3.55
C LEU A 58 15.84 8.91 -3.28
N ASN A 59 16.40 8.18 -4.23
CA ASN A 59 16.70 6.75 -4.05
C ASN A 59 17.63 6.48 -2.87
N ALA A 60 18.52 7.42 -2.54
CA ALA A 60 19.40 7.30 -1.38
C ALA A 60 18.66 7.38 -0.04
N GLU A 61 17.48 7.99 -0.04
CA GLU A 61 16.64 8.20 1.16
C GLU A 61 15.59 7.10 1.36
N LEU A 62 15.41 6.23 0.36
CA LEU A 62 14.47 5.12 0.47
C LEU A 62 15.05 3.99 1.33
N ASP A 63 14.18 3.21 1.94
CA ASP A 63 14.60 2.03 2.71
C ASP A 63 15.24 0.99 1.79
N ASP A 64 16.46 0.56 2.13
CA ASP A 64 17.21 -0.47 1.41
C ASP A 64 17.40 -1.76 2.22
N SER A 65 16.65 -1.94 3.31
CA SER A 65 16.72 -3.10 4.20
C SER A 65 16.57 -4.41 3.42
N LYS A 66 17.46 -5.35 3.71
CA LYS A 66 17.46 -6.69 3.08
C LYS A 66 16.96 -7.78 4.01
N VAL A 67 16.57 -7.41 5.22
CA VAL A 67 16.01 -8.30 6.25
C VAL A 67 14.55 -7.97 6.52
N GLY A 68 13.82 -8.90 7.12
CA GLY A 68 12.43 -8.66 7.51
C GLY A 68 12.28 -7.51 8.49
N ASN A 69 11.17 -6.78 8.38
CA ASN A 69 10.88 -5.66 9.28
C ASN A 69 10.59 -6.16 10.70
N LYS A 70 11.24 -5.54 11.69
CA LYS A 70 11.10 -5.92 13.10
C LYS A 70 9.67 -5.79 13.63
N ARG A 71 8.98 -4.68 13.32
CA ARG A 71 7.59 -4.45 13.73
C ARG A 71 6.67 -5.55 13.19
N LEU A 72 6.82 -5.88 11.91
CA LEU A 72 6.01 -6.92 11.28
C LEU A 72 6.26 -8.28 11.92
N HIS A 73 7.53 -8.62 12.18
CA HIS A 73 7.90 -9.87 12.85
C HIS A 73 7.30 -9.96 14.27
N GLU A 74 7.41 -8.88 15.05
CA GLU A 74 6.85 -8.81 16.41
C GLU A 74 5.32 -8.98 16.41
N MET A 75 4.62 -8.41 15.42
CA MET A 75 3.19 -8.61 15.26
C MET A 75 2.84 -10.07 15.01
N VAL A 76 3.58 -10.73 14.12
CA VAL A 76 3.37 -12.17 13.83
C VAL A 76 3.62 -13.01 15.08
N GLU A 77 4.71 -12.77 15.80
CA GLU A 77 5.02 -13.46 17.06
C GLU A 77 3.92 -13.24 18.13
N ALA A 78 3.28 -12.08 18.13
CA ALA A 78 2.15 -11.77 19.02
C ALA A 78 0.81 -12.36 18.54
N GLY A 79 0.79 -13.12 17.44
CA GLY A 79 -0.42 -13.72 16.88
C GLY A 79 -1.33 -12.75 16.13
N LYS A 80 -0.84 -11.54 15.80
CA LYS A 80 -1.57 -10.53 15.03
C LYS A 80 -1.33 -10.77 13.53
N LEU A 81 -2.11 -11.68 12.96
CA LEU A 81 -1.91 -12.17 11.60
C LEU A 81 -2.83 -11.51 10.56
N GLY A 82 -3.53 -10.45 10.94
CA GLY A 82 -4.50 -9.77 10.08
C GLY A 82 -5.91 -10.29 10.25
N VAL A 83 -6.69 -10.24 9.17
CA VAL A 83 -8.11 -10.61 9.16
C VAL A 83 -8.33 -12.02 9.71
N LYS A 84 -7.50 -12.98 9.35
CA LYS A 84 -7.64 -14.38 9.77
C LYS A 84 -7.50 -14.63 11.28
N SER A 85 -6.86 -13.72 12.00
CA SER A 85 -6.69 -13.82 13.46
C SER A 85 -7.51 -12.80 14.24
N GLY A 86 -8.28 -11.95 13.56
CA GLY A 86 -9.09 -10.91 14.17
C GLY A 86 -8.33 -9.63 14.51
N GLN A 87 -7.03 -9.58 14.28
CA GLN A 87 -6.22 -8.38 14.47
C GLN A 87 -4.96 -8.41 13.60
N GLY A 88 -4.65 -7.27 12.99
CA GLY A 88 -3.42 -7.02 12.27
C GLY A 88 -3.00 -5.58 12.52
N PHE A 89 -2.69 -4.83 11.48
CA PHE A 89 -2.52 -3.38 11.58
C PHE A 89 -3.82 -2.67 11.99
N TYR A 90 -4.96 -3.29 11.69
CA TYR A 90 -6.30 -2.83 12.07
C TYR A 90 -7.01 -3.88 12.91
N ASP A 91 -8.11 -3.47 13.56
CA ASP A 91 -8.95 -4.34 14.35
C ASP A 91 -9.99 -5.04 13.46
N TYR A 92 -10.02 -6.36 13.51
CA TYR A 92 -10.99 -7.22 12.81
C TYR A 92 -11.73 -8.14 13.78
N SER A 93 -11.88 -7.74 15.04
CA SER A 93 -12.58 -8.54 16.05
C SER A 93 -14.07 -8.64 15.78
N GLY A 94 -14.71 -9.71 16.29
CA GLY A 94 -16.13 -9.95 16.12
C GLY A 94 -16.54 -10.03 14.66
N ASP A 95 -17.61 -9.30 14.31
CA ASP A 95 -18.16 -9.27 12.94
C ASP A 95 -17.34 -8.43 11.96
N LYS A 96 -16.34 -7.69 12.42
CA LYS A 96 -15.53 -6.78 11.59
C LYS A 96 -14.73 -7.50 10.51
N ALA A 97 -14.28 -8.73 10.77
CA ALA A 97 -13.58 -9.54 9.77
C ALA A 97 -14.46 -9.84 8.55
N ASP A 98 -15.68 -10.33 8.79
CA ASP A 98 -16.61 -10.64 7.71
C ASP A 98 -17.08 -9.39 6.97
N GLU A 99 -17.31 -8.30 7.67
CA GLU A 99 -17.64 -6.99 7.07
C GLU A 99 -16.51 -6.49 6.19
N ALA A 100 -15.27 -6.56 6.66
CA ALA A 100 -14.09 -6.14 5.90
C ALA A 100 -13.91 -6.98 4.64
N ILE A 101 -14.11 -8.29 4.70
CA ILE A 101 -14.03 -9.19 3.53
C ILE A 101 -15.10 -8.82 2.50
N ARG A 102 -16.35 -8.66 2.93
CA ARG A 102 -17.44 -8.28 2.03
C ARG A 102 -17.19 -6.93 1.36
N GLU A 103 -16.75 -5.94 2.12
CA GLU A 103 -16.47 -4.59 1.58
C GLU A 103 -15.28 -4.61 0.63
N ARG A 104 -14.21 -5.33 0.96
CA ARG A 104 -13.07 -5.52 0.04
C ARG A 104 -13.53 -6.13 -1.28
N ASP A 105 -14.29 -7.21 -1.23
CA ASP A 105 -14.76 -7.92 -2.42
C ASP A 105 -15.66 -7.03 -3.27
N ARG A 106 -16.56 -6.28 -2.62
CA ARG A 106 -17.42 -5.29 -3.30
C ARG A 106 -16.58 -4.24 -4.02
N MET A 107 -15.60 -3.64 -3.33
CA MET A 107 -14.74 -2.61 -3.93
C MET A 107 -13.91 -3.16 -5.09
N TYR A 108 -13.34 -4.35 -4.94
CA TYR A 108 -12.55 -4.97 -6.01
C TYR A 108 -13.39 -5.23 -7.27
N ILE A 109 -14.62 -5.71 -7.09
CA ILE A 109 -15.55 -5.95 -8.19
C ILE A 109 -15.92 -4.64 -8.90
N GLU A 110 -16.26 -3.60 -8.14
CA GLU A 110 -16.62 -2.30 -8.71
C GLU A 110 -15.44 -1.65 -9.45
N LEU A 111 -14.25 -1.68 -8.89
CA LEU A 111 -13.04 -1.19 -9.56
C LEU A 111 -12.73 -1.98 -10.83
N ALA A 112 -12.84 -3.30 -10.78
CA ALA A 112 -12.63 -4.15 -11.95
C ALA A 112 -13.64 -3.86 -13.07
N LYS A 113 -14.90 -3.62 -12.73
CA LYS A 113 -15.93 -3.21 -13.70
C LYS A 113 -15.54 -1.91 -14.40
N VAL A 114 -15.15 -0.90 -13.65
CA VAL A 114 -14.74 0.41 -14.20
C VAL A 114 -13.51 0.28 -15.08
N LEU A 115 -12.48 -0.44 -14.61
CA LEU A 115 -11.17 -0.48 -15.27
C LEU A 115 -11.10 -1.46 -16.45
N TYR A 116 -11.83 -2.58 -16.39
CA TYR A 116 -11.62 -3.68 -17.30
C TYR A 116 -12.87 -4.22 -18.00
N PHE A 117 -14.04 -4.19 -17.38
CA PHE A 117 -15.23 -4.87 -17.90
C PHE A 117 -16.26 -3.93 -18.54
N ASN A 118 -16.28 -2.65 -18.20
CA ASN A 118 -17.21 -1.67 -18.75
C ASN A 118 -16.63 -0.88 -19.93
N LYS A 119 -15.61 -1.40 -20.58
CA LYS A 119 -15.05 -0.78 -21.80
C LYS A 119 -16.02 -0.97 -22.96
N LYS A 120 -16.52 0.14 -23.49
CA LYS A 120 -17.24 0.17 -24.76
C LYS A 120 -16.26 0.16 -25.91
#